data_7599bfd09205a23087c4d9efaba0770f
#
_entry.id   7599bfd09205a23087c4d9efaba0770f
#
_cell.length_a   1.000
_cell.length_b   1.000
_cell.length_c   1.000
_cell.angle_alpha   90.00
_cell.angle_beta   90.00
_cell.angle_gamma   90.00
#
_symmetry.space_group_name_H-M   'P 1'
#
loop_
_entity.id
_entity.type
_entity.pdbx_description
1 polymer ?
#
loop_
_entity_poly.entity_id
_entity_poly.type
_entity_poly.pdbx_seq_one_letter_code
_entity_poly.pdbx_strand_id
1 'polypeptide(L)'
;MLKTLVTVALLASGSVAGAENHAATHHAIHYEGRVSKNYADGSVSFNWPGSQLHTKLTGRSFHIELMGYGDQFDVLIDGKFTKKLKTNANGVAKTFTLFESTQAETVTIELVKRWEHYEHNTQILSVDVDGKLDSIQQPQPHILFIGDSISAGFGSESTQRQCEWSEILDLSNARKAFPYMSAQQLGASFTQVSYSGLGLIRNWGGNQPHHTLRSYYDKMSAVFTDNTDFEDKFPQLIVIEVGTNDFSTDPTPAEPWQTIDEVKTQWVKTMVVFTKQLRTRYPAVPIIYMPRPAYPYNFIIPATQDAIARLHQQDISKLYSHTFDSPLEGCVWHPTASEHKDIAEKLVTFIKQQTLL
;
A
#
# COMPACT_ATOMS: atom_id res chain seq x y z
N MET A 1 -65.80 -43.53 15.51
CA MET A 1 -64.58 -43.14 16.28
C MET A 1 -63.59 -42.46 15.34
N LEU A 2 -63.57 -41.15 15.35
CA LEU A 2 -62.73 -40.33 14.50
C LEU A 2 -61.52 -39.93 15.32
N LYS A 3 -60.29 -40.34 14.94
CA LYS A 3 -59.04 -39.93 15.61
C LYS A 3 -58.51 -38.68 14.91
N THR A 4 -58.57 -37.55 15.60
CA THR A 4 -57.94 -36.28 15.15
C THR A 4 -56.45 -36.34 15.44
N LEU A 5 -55.60 -36.31 14.37
CA LEU A 5 -54.16 -36.09 14.49
C LEU A 5 -53.94 -34.61 14.68
N VAL A 6 -53.32 -34.22 15.82
CA VAL A 6 -52.79 -32.87 16.05
C VAL A 6 -51.35 -32.86 15.61
N THR A 7 -51.06 -32.17 14.53
CA THR A 7 -49.69 -31.91 14.08
C THR A 7 -49.16 -30.72 14.85
N VAL A 8 -48.21 -30.95 15.74
CA VAL A 8 -47.46 -29.88 16.43
C VAL A 8 -46.35 -29.42 15.47
N ALA A 9 -46.49 -28.23 14.91
CA ALA A 9 -45.43 -27.56 14.19
C ALA A 9 -44.44 -26.98 15.22
N LEU A 10 -43.22 -27.55 15.31
CA LEU A 10 -42.13 -26.93 16.01
C LEU A 10 -41.67 -25.70 15.19
N LEU A 11 -42.03 -24.53 15.65
CA LEU A 11 -41.41 -23.29 15.25
C LEU A 11 -40.00 -23.27 15.87
N ALA A 12 -38.97 -23.50 15.05
CA ALA A 12 -37.60 -23.24 15.43
C ALA A 12 -37.45 -21.71 15.58
N SER A 13 -37.47 -21.22 16.82
CA SER A 13 -37.07 -19.86 17.15
C SER A 13 -35.58 -19.75 16.95
N GLY A 14 -35.16 -19.35 15.73
CA GLY A 14 -33.82 -18.90 15.49
C GLY A 14 -33.58 -17.67 16.38
N SER A 15 -32.72 -17.81 17.39
CA SER A 15 -32.22 -16.67 18.15
C SER A 15 -31.55 -15.72 17.16
N VAL A 16 -32.06 -14.49 17.02
CA VAL A 16 -31.40 -13.40 16.39
C VAL A 16 -30.19 -13.08 17.30
N ALA A 17 -29.03 -13.60 16.95
CA ALA A 17 -27.79 -13.18 17.63
C ALA A 17 -27.68 -11.67 17.37
N GLY A 18 -27.55 -10.86 18.44
CA GLY A 18 -27.24 -9.46 18.32
C GLY A 18 -25.82 -9.29 17.79
N ALA A 19 -25.47 -8.11 17.31
CA ALA A 19 -24.11 -7.82 16.85
C ALA A 19 -23.11 -8.08 17.99
N GLU A 20 -22.01 -8.78 17.69
CA GLU A 20 -20.94 -9.11 18.63
C GLU A 20 -19.72 -8.22 18.33
N ASN A 21 -19.15 -7.63 19.40
CA ASN A 21 -17.94 -6.82 19.28
C ASN A 21 -16.70 -7.72 19.31
N HIS A 22 -15.81 -7.55 18.33
CA HIS A 22 -14.53 -8.24 18.22
C HIS A 22 -13.37 -7.24 18.19
N ALA A 23 -12.25 -7.63 18.77
CA ALA A 23 -10.98 -6.90 18.63
C ALA A 23 -10.54 -6.86 17.14
N ALA A 24 -9.92 -5.77 16.72
CA ALA A 24 -9.31 -5.69 15.39
C ALA A 24 -8.21 -6.74 15.18
N THR A 25 -7.59 -7.22 16.28
CA THR A 25 -6.61 -8.32 16.27
C THR A 25 -7.24 -9.72 16.16
N HIS A 26 -8.56 -9.84 15.98
CA HIS A 26 -9.25 -11.12 15.87
C HIS A 26 -8.64 -11.98 14.74
N HIS A 27 -8.43 -13.28 15.00
CA HIS A 27 -7.70 -14.20 14.11
C HIS A 27 -8.31 -14.38 12.71
N ALA A 28 -9.60 -14.13 12.53
CA ALA A 28 -10.27 -14.18 11.23
C ALA A 28 -10.12 -12.87 10.43
N ILE A 29 -9.53 -11.84 11.00
CA ILE A 29 -9.23 -10.58 10.31
C ILE A 29 -7.76 -10.60 9.89
N HIS A 30 -7.53 -10.54 8.59
CA HIS A 30 -6.19 -10.54 8.00
C HIS A 30 -5.82 -9.16 7.51
N TYR A 31 -4.52 -8.85 7.61
CA TYR A 31 -3.97 -7.59 7.15
C TYR A 31 -2.90 -7.83 6.08
N GLU A 32 -2.88 -6.96 5.07
CA GLU A 32 -1.77 -6.81 4.13
C GLU A 32 -1.13 -5.43 4.29
N GLY A 33 0.17 -5.36 4.00
CA GLY A 33 0.99 -4.19 4.30
C GLY A 33 1.60 -4.28 5.70
N ARG A 34 2.33 -3.23 6.08
CA ARG A 34 2.90 -3.12 7.43
C ARG A 34 1.84 -2.66 8.42
N VAL A 35 1.59 -3.46 9.41
CA VAL A 35 0.64 -3.17 10.49
C VAL A 35 1.28 -3.46 11.85
N SER A 36 0.90 -2.68 12.85
CA SER A 36 1.25 -2.95 14.26
C SER A 36 -0.01 -3.37 15.01
N LYS A 37 0.04 -4.56 15.63
CA LYS A 37 -1.06 -5.14 16.40
C LYS A 37 -0.82 -4.93 17.88
N ASN A 38 -1.74 -4.24 18.54
CA ASN A 38 -1.74 -4.10 19.99
C ASN A 38 -2.68 -5.14 20.61
N TYR A 39 -2.12 -6.23 21.10
CA TYR A 39 -2.91 -7.30 21.74
C TYR A 39 -3.43 -6.93 23.13
N ALA A 40 -2.95 -5.83 23.74
CA ALA A 40 -3.42 -5.39 25.06
C ALA A 40 -4.78 -4.68 24.98
N ASP A 41 -5.03 -3.92 23.93
CA ASP A 41 -6.31 -3.22 23.69
C ASP A 41 -7.07 -3.75 22.46
N GLY A 42 -6.48 -4.66 21.72
CA GLY A 42 -7.09 -5.29 20.55
C GLY A 42 -7.06 -4.44 19.28
N SER A 43 -6.40 -3.29 19.28
CA SER A 43 -6.34 -2.39 18.12
C SER A 43 -5.26 -2.76 17.10
N VAL A 44 -5.40 -2.24 15.87
CA VAL A 44 -4.41 -2.39 14.80
C VAL A 44 -4.13 -1.04 14.15
N SER A 45 -2.84 -0.67 14.06
CA SER A 45 -2.38 0.59 13.45
C SER A 45 -1.68 0.35 12.13
N PHE A 46 -1.87 1.26 11.17
CA PHE A 46 -1.20 1.25 9.88
C PHE A 46 -1.20 2.63 9.23
N ASN A 47 -0.35 2.81 8.19
CA ASN A 47 -0.28 4.10 7.49
C ASN A 47 -0.09 3.96 5.97
N TRP A 48 0.73 3.00 5.52
CA TRP A 48 1.18 2.93 4.13
C TRP A 48 0.02 2.81 3.14
N PRO A 49 0.13 3.42 1.94
CA PRO A 49 -0.88 3.29 0.89
C PRO A 49 -1.04 1.82 0.50
N GLY A 50 -2.26 1.42 0.18
CA GLY A 50 -2.57 0.04 -0.18
C GLY A 50 -2.59 -0.94 1.00
N SER A 51 -2.35 -0.50 2.26
CA SER A 51 -2.60 -1.36 3.43
C SER A 51 -4.05 -1.77 3.48
N GLN A 52 -4.33 -3.05 3.79
CA GLN A 52 -5.66 -3.62 3.66
C GLN A 52 -6.04 -4.48 4.85
N LEU A 53 -7.34 -4.52 5.12
CA LEU A 53 -8.01 -5.52 5.96
C LEU A 53 -8.83 -6.44 5.06
N HIS A 54 -8.77 -7.75 5.33
CA HIS A 54 -9.57 -8.76 4.67
C HIS A 54 -10.21 -9.69 5.68
N THR A 55 -11.50 -10.00 5.49
CA THR A 55 -12.22 -11.01 6.27
C THR A 55 -13.36 -11.59 5.45
N LYS A 56 -13.88 -12.73 5.89
CA LYS A 56 -15.10 -13.34 5.34
C LYS A 56 -16.19 -13.31 6.41
N LEU A 57 -17.32 -12.74 6.07
CA LEU A 57 -18.52 -12.73 6.90
C LEU A 57 -19.55 -13.74 6.39
N THR A 58 -20.13 -14.51 7.29
CA THR A 58 -21.43 -15.17 7.08
C THR A 58 -22.40 -14.57 8.09
N GLY A 59 -23.20 -13.59 7.64
CA GLY A 59 -24.01 -12.79 8.54
C GLY A 59 -24.75 -11.66 7.85
N ARG A 60 -25.25 -10.69 8.64
CA ARG A 60 -26.09 -9.59 8.15
C ARG A 60 -25.40 -8.24 8.18
N SER A 61 -24.43 -8.01 9.07
CA SER A 61 -23.75 -6.73 9.14
C SER A 61 -22.31 -6.83 9.59
N PHE A 62 -21.50 -5.89 9.10
CA PHE A 62 -20.13 -5.65 9.55
C PHE A 62 -19.90 -4.14 9.69
N HIS A 63 -19.64 -3.71 10.90
CA HIS A 63 -19.28 -2.34 11.23
C HIS A 63 -17.84 -2.30 11.73
N ILE A 64 -17.16 -1.21 11.50
CA ILE A 64 -15.77 -1.01 11.91
C ILE A 64 -15.61 0.33 12.62
N GLU A 65 -14.94 0.36 13.74
CA GLU A 65 -14.57 1.58 14.43
C GLU A 65 -13.17 2.01 14.02
N LEU A 66 -13.07 3.17 13.34
CA LEU A 66 -11.84 3.73 12.82
C LEU A 66 -11.51 5.05 13.50
N MET A 67 -10.26 5.21 13.90
CA MET A 67 -9.66 6.46 14.29
C MET A 67 -8.62 6.88 13.24
N GLY A 68 -8.70 8.11 12.76
CA GLY A 68 -7.78 8.64 11.75
C GLY A 68 -7.83 10.17 11.66
N TYR A 69 -7.13 10.70 10.70
CA TYR A 69 -6.93 12.16 10.53
C TYR A 69 -7.33 12.61 9.11
N GLY A 70 -8.51 12.20 8.67
CA GLY A 70 -8.98 12.43 7.32
C GLY A 70 -8.57 11.34 6.33
N ASP A 71 -8.09 10.22 6.85
CA ASP A 71 -7.70 9.05 6.06
C ASP A 71 -8.86 8.52 5.22
N GLN A 72 -8.56 8.04 4.02
CA GLN A 72 -9.55 7.55 3.08
C GLN A 72 -9.32 6.10 2.72
N PHE A 73 -10.42 5.41 2.52
CA PHE A 73 -10.46 3.99 2.22
C PHE A 73 -11.45 3.66 1.11
N ASP A 74 -11.10 2.67 0.30
CA ASP A 74 -12.05 1.97 -0.55
C ASP A 74 -12.58 0.73 0.18
N VAL A 75 -13.90 0.53 0.16
CA VAL A 75 -14.57 -0.68 0.65
C VAL A 75 -14.91 -1.54 -0.54
N LEU A 76 -14.53 -2.83 -0.48
CA LEU A 76 -14.91 -3.82 -1.48
C LEU A 76 -15.71 -4.93 -0.82
N ILE A 77 -16.74 -5.39 -1.52
CA ILE A 77 -17.52 -6.60 -1.18
C ILE A 77 -17.38 -7.56 -2.35
N ASP A 78 -16.92 -8.77 -2.05
CA ASP A 78 -16.61 -9.80 -3.05
C ASP A 78 -15.73 -9.28 -4.20
N GLY A 79 -14.66 -8.53 -3.82
CA GLY A 79 -13.70 -7.92 -4.74
C GLY A 79 -14.25 -6.73 -5.53
N LYS A 80 -15.50 -6.31 -5.35
CA LYS A 80 -16.13 -5.20 -6.06
C LYS A 80 -16.15 -3.95 -5.19
N PHE A 81 -15.65 -2.83 -5.72
CA PHE A 81 -15.75 -1.53 -5.05
C PHE A 81 -17.22 -1.17 -4.80
N THR A 82 -17.54 -0.79 -3.57
CA THR A 82 -18.88 -0.41 -3.15
C THR A 82 -18.96 1.06 -2.72
N LYS A 83 -18.00 1.54 -1.96
CA LYS A 83 -18.00 2.92 -1.45
C LYS A 83 -16.61 3.38 -1.00
N LYS A 84 -16.44 4.70 -0.91
CA LYS A 84 -15.30 5.37 -0.28
C LYS A 84 -15.68 5.78 1.14
N LEU A 85 -14.77 5.60 2.09
CA LEU A 85 -14.89 6.09 3.47
C LEU A 85 -13.84 7.17 3.72
N LYS A 86 -14.17 8.10 4.63
CA LYS A 86 -13.23 9.10 5.15
C LYS A 86 -13.39 9.19 6.67
N THR A 87 -12.29 9.04 7.39
CA THR A 87 -12.27 9.21 8.85
C THR A 87 -12.46 10.67 9.25
N ASN A 88 -12.73 10.93 10.52
CA ASN A 88 -12.66 12.28 11.05
C ASN A 88 -11.24 12.84 10.88
N ALA A 89 -11.11 14.17 10.78
CA ALA A 89 -9.82 14.83 10.57
C ALA A 89 -9.05 15.13 11.88
N ASN A 90 -9.59 14.73 13.03
CA ASN A 90 -9.12 15.17 14.36
C ASN A 90 -8.77 14.04 15.32
N GLY A 91 -8.58 12.82 14.83
CA GLY A 91 -8.27 11.65 15.65
C GLY A 91 -9.43 11.12 16.50
N VAL A 92 -10.65 11.63 16.29
CA VAL A 92 -11.84 11.09 16.98
C VAL A 92 -12.35 9.87 16.23
N ALA A 93 -12.51 8.76 16.95
CA ALA A 93 -13.03 7.52 16.40
C ALA A 93 -14.46 7.68 15.85
N LYS A 94 -14.77 6.88 14.84
CA LYS A 94 -16.09 6.82 14.21
C LYS A 94 -16.36 5.42 13.71
N THR A 95 -17.60 4.96 13.92
CA THR A 95 -18.08 3.68 13.39
C THR A 95 -18.58 3.86 11.95
N PHE A 96 -18.17 2.95 11.09
CA PHE A 96 -18.59 2.88 9.69
C PHE A 96 -19.20 1.52 9.40
N THR A 97 -20.34 1.50 8.71
CA THR A 97 -20.92 0.26 8.16
C THR A 97 -20.15 -0.11 6.89
N LEU A 98 -19.50 -1.28 6.87
CA LEU A 98 -18.87 -1.81 5.66
C LEU A 98 -19.86 -2.63 4.85
N PHE A 99 -20.64 -3.47 5.52
CA PHE A 99 -21.67 -4.33 4.92
C PHE A 99 -22.93 -4.33 5.78
N GLU A 100 -24.10 -4.38 5.14
CA GLU A 100 -25.39 -4.54 5.78
C GLU A 100 -26.40 -5.19 4.81
N SER A 101 -27.14 -6.20 5.28
CA SER A 101 -28.17 -6.91 4.54
C SER A 101 -29.35 -7.29 5.47
N THR A 102 -30.53 -7.42 4.89
CA THR A 102 -31.75 -7.87 5.62
C THR A 102 -31.74 -9.38 5.91
N GLN A 103 -30.90 -10.13 5.21
CA GLN A 103 -30.73 -11.58 5.37
C GLN A 103 -29.24 -11.90 5.56
N ALA A 104 -28.96 -13.04 6.19
CA ALA A 104 -27.60 -13.51 6.30
C ALA A 104 -27.05 -13.89 4.92
N GLU A 105 -25.90 -13.30 4.58
CA GLU A 105 -25.17 -13.57 3.34
C GLU A 105 -23.73 -13.98 3.68
N THR A 106 -23.08 -14.67 2.76
CA THR A 106 -21.66 -14.97 2.87
C THR A 106 -20.90 -14.10 1.88
N VAL A 107 -20.11 -13.16 2.40
CA VAL A 107 -19.37 -12.17 1.61
C VAL A 107 -17.92 -12.05 2.07
N THR A 108 -17.03 -11.69 1.17
CA THR A 108 -15.68 -11.18 1.54
C THR A 108 -15.74 -9.67 1.68
N ILE A 109 -15.09 -9.15 2.72
CA ILE A 109 -15.04 -7.72 3.02
C ILE A 109 -13.59 -7.29 2.98
N GLU A 110 -13.32 -6.25 2.22
CA GLU A 110 -11.99 -5.64 2.10
C GLU A 110 -12.09 -4.14 2.39
N LEU A 111 -11.11 -3.64 3.15
CA LEU A 111 -10.94 -2.21 3.40
C LEU A 111 -9.51 -1.84 3.00
N VAL A 112 -9.37 -1.00 1.97
CA VAL A 112 -8.06 -0.64 1.38
C VAL A 112 -7.77 0.82 1.60
N LYS A 113 -6.64 1.13 2.25
CA LYS A 113 -6.18 2.51 2.46
C LYS A 113 -5.75 3.13 1.13
N ARG A 114 -6.26 4.34 0.83
CA ARG A 114 -6.08 4.99 -0.47
C ARG A 114 -4.73 5.68 -0.62
N TRP A 115 -4.23 6.34 0.43
CA TRP A 115 -2.98 7.11 0.44
C TRP A 115 -2.33 7.10 1.83
N GLU A 116 -1.04 7.44 1.89
CA GLU A 116 -0.27 7.60 3.11
C GLU A 116 -0.67 8.88 3.87
N HIS A 117 -0.52 8.88 5.20
CA HIS A 117 -0.64 10.09 6.00
C HIS A 117 0.75 10.58 6.43
N TYR A 118 1.00 11.89 6.36
CA TYR A 118 2.34 12.45 6.59
C TYR A 118 2.78 12.50 8.06
N GLU A 119 1.83 12.46 9.01
CA GLU A 119 2.13 12.68 10.43
C GLU A 119 1.47 11.66 11.37
N HIS A 120 0.41 10.99 10.91
CA HIS A 120 -0.43 10.17 11.78
C HIS A 120 -0.68 8.78 11.21
N ASN A 121 -1.03 7.86 12.11
CA ASN A 121 -1.49 6.52 11.77
C ASN A 121 -3.00 6.45 11.82
N THR A 122 -3.57 5.60 10.98
CA THR A 122 -4.94 5.13 11.18
C THR A 122 -4.94 3.97 12.16
N GLN A 123 -5.98 3.88 12.99
CA GLN A 123 -6.22 2.74 13.86
C GLN A 123 -7.60 2.14 13.59
N ILE A 124 -7.66 0.82 13.56
CA ILE A 124 -8.88 0.06 13.72
C ILE A 124 -8.95 -0.31 15.21
N LEU A 125 -10.02 0.11 15.87
CA LEU A 125 -10.20 -0.12 17.31
C LEU A 125 -10.95 -1.42 17.57
N SER A 126 -12.05 -1.61 16.85
CA SER A 126 -12.90 -2.80 16.97
C SER A 126 -13.74 -3.04 15.71
N VAL A 127 -14.40 -4.18 15.66
CA VAL A 127 -15.44 -4.49 14.66
C VAL A 127 -16.67 -5.05 15.35
N ASP A 128 -17.86 -4.61 14.91
CA ASP A 128 -19.14 -5.14 15.36
C ASP A 128 -19.77 -5.97 14.24
N VAL A 129 -20.13 -7.21 14.53
CA VAL A 129 -20.53 -8.20 13.54
C VAL A 129 -21.82 -8.88 13.94
N ASP A 130 -22.84 -8.83 13.08
CA ASP A 130 -24.01 -9.71 13.19
C ASP A 130 -23.81 -10.93 12.28
N GLY A 131 -23.16 -11.96 12.83
CA GLY A 131 -22.79 -13.17 12.11
C GLY A 131 -21.51 -13.81 12.59
N LYS A 132 -20.89 -14.59 11.72
CA LYS A 132 -19.64 -15.30 11.96
C LYS A 132 -18.54 -14.78 11.05
N LEU A 133 -17.35 -14.56 11.61
CA LEU A 133 -16.13 -14.27 10.86
C LEU A 133 -15.36 -15.55 10.56
N ASP A 134 -14.90 -15.70 9.34
CA ASP A 134 -14.03 -16.78 8.92
C ASP A 134 -12.75 -16.21 8.27
N SER A 135 -11.64 -16.90 8.47
CA SER A 135 -10.36 -16.56 7.83
C SER A 135 -10.41 -16.75 6.32
N ILE A 136 -9.73 -15.87 5.58
CA ILE A 136 -9.46 -16.04 4.15
C ILE A 136 -8.04 -16.52 3.94
N GLN A 137 -7.86 -17.38 2.95
CA GLN A 137 -6.50 -17.76 2.53
C GLN A 137 -5.82 -16.55 1.91
N GLN A 138 -4.65 -16.20 2.43
CA GLN A 138 -3.88 -15.09 1.89
C GLN A 138 -3.24 -15.48 0.55
N PRO A 139 -3.30 -14.58 -0.46
CA PRO A 139 -2.63 -14.83 -1.73
C PRO A 139 -1.12 -15.04 -1.53
N GLN A 140 -0.57 -15.94 -2.35
CA GLN A 140 0.87 -16.17 -2.49
C GLN A 140 1.19 -16.17 -4.00
N PRO A 141 2.32 -15.65 -4.42
CA PRO A 141 3.47 -15.13 -3.65
C PRO A 141 3.20 -13.74 -3.01
N HIS A 142 4.22 -13.20 -2.27
CA HIS A 142 4.21 -11.87 -1.68
C HIS A 142 5.23 -10.95 -2.37
N ILE A 143 4.84 -9.71 -2.70
CA ILE A 143 5.69 -8.72 -3.37
C ILE A 143 5.89 -7.52 -2.45
N LEU A 144 7.15 -7.08 -2.29
CA LEU A 144 7.47 -5.82 -1.62
C LEU A 144 7.71 -4.73 -2.67
N PHE A 145 6.85 -3.71 -2.69
CA PHE A 145 7.04 -2.49 -3.48
C PHE A 145 7.63 -1.39 -2.61
N ILE A 146 8.69 -0.77 -3.11
CA ILE A 146 9.37 0.38 -2.48
C ILE A 146 9.37 1.51 -3.50
N GLY A 147 8.79 2.65 -3.15
CA GLY A 147 8.64 3.72 -4.13
C GLY A 147 8.36 5.09 -3.56
N ASP A 148 7.95 5.96 -4.44
CA ASP A 148 7.55 7.33 -4.12
C ASP A 148 6.06 7.60 -4.44
N SER A 149 5.72 8.83 -4.82
CA SER A 149 4.35 9.23 -5.16
C SER A 149 3.75 8.46 -6.34
N ILE A 150 4.56 8.06 -7.31
CA ILE A 150 4.10 7.26 -8.45
C ILE A 150 3.62 5.90 -7.95
N SER A 151 4.42 5.23 -7.14
CA SER A 151 4.01 3.95 -6.53
C SER A 151 2.82 4.13 -5.58
N ALA A 152 2.75 5.22 -4.81
CA ALA A 152 1.65 5.50 -3.89
C ALA A 152 0.31 5.72 -4.58
N GLY A 153 0.28 6.09 -5.86
CA GLY A 153 -0.93 6.41 -6.60
C GLY A 153 -1.42 7.84 -6.35
N PHE A 154 -0.47 8.77 -6.15
CA PHE A 154 -0.74 10.19 -5.96
C PHE A 154 -1.51 10.77 -7.14
N GLY A 155 -2.70 11.32 -6.88
CA GLY A 155 -3.57 11.91 -7.89
C GLY A 155 -4.02 10.95 -9.01
N SER A 156 -3.93 9.63 -8.83
CA SER A 156 -4.17 8.63 -9.88
C SER A 156 -5.59 8.62 -10.46
N GLU A 157 -6.57 9.17 -9.75
CA GLU A 157 -7.96 9.31 -10.25
C GLU A 157 -8.18 10.60 -11.04
N SER A 158 -7.17 11.47 -11.16
CA SER A 158 -7.23 12.65 -12.03
C SER A 158 -7.03 12.28 -13.49
N THR A 159 -7.62 13.07 -14.39
CA THR A 159 -7.43 13.00 -15.84
C THR A 159 -6.77 14.26 -16.41
N GLN A 160 -6.21 15.11 -15.54
CA GLN A 160 -5.57 16.37 -15.92
C GLN A 160 -4.39 16.68 -15.00
N ARG A 161 -3.41 17.43 -15.51
CA ARG A 161 -2.21 17.81 -14.76
C ARG A 161 -2.43 18.92 -13.74
N GLN A 162 -3.36 19.83 -14.02
CA GLN A 162 -3.71 20.93 -13.12
C GLN A 162 -4.70 20.42 -12.07
N CYS A 163 -4.26 20.33 -10.83
CA CYS A 163 -5.08 19.96 -9.68
C CYS A 163 -4.83 20.96 -8.55
N GLU A 164 -5.88 21.29 -7.83
CA GLU A 164 -5.76 22.02 -6.57
C GLU A 164 -5.20 21.10 -5.49
N TRP A 165 -4.27 21.58 -4.68
CA TRP A 165 -3.63 20.77 -3.62
C TRP A 165 -4.65 20.16 -2.65
N SER A 166 -5.74 20.87 -2.37
CA SER A 166 -6.82 20.36 -1.52
C SER A 166 -7.57 19.15 -2.10
N GLU A 167 -7.51 18.96 -3.42
CA GLU A 167 -8.21 17.88 -4.12
C GLU A 167 -7.32 16.64 -4.33
N ILE A 168 -6.01 16.83 -4.36
CA ILE A 168 -5.07 15.75 -4.74
C ILE A 168 -5.23 14.51 -3.85
N LEU A 169 -5.41 14.70 -2.54
CA LEU A 169 -5.60 13.56 -1.63
C LEU A 169 -6.92 12.82 -1.90
N ASP A 170 -7.97 13.54 -2.29
CA ASP A 170 -9.25 12.93 -2.68
C ASP A 170 -9.15 12.18 -4.01
N LEU A 171 -8.19 12.56 -4.88
CA LEU A 171 -7.89 11.95 -6.16
C LEU A 171 -6.78 10.89 -6.07
N SER A 172 -6.12 10.75 -4.92
CA SER A 172 -5.07 9.73 -4.71
C SER A 172 -5.68 8.39 -4.36
N ASN A 173 -5.17 7.31 -4.99
CA ASN A 173 -5.71 5.98 -4.75
C ASN A 173 -4.70 4.88 -5.07
N ALA A 174 -4.13 4.25 -4.04
CA ALA A 174 -3.20 3.14 -4.18
C ALA A 174 -3.79 1.95 -4.95
N ARG A 175 -5.10 1.72 -4.86
CA ARG A 175 -5.81 0.68 -5.63
C ARG A 175 -5.78 0.93 -7.15
N LYS A 176 -5.56 2.18 -7.56
CA LYS A 176 -5.40 2.60 -8.95
C LYS A 176 -3.95 2.75 -9.37
N ALA A 177 -3.02 2.44 -8.48
CA ALA A 177 -1.58 2.46 -8.75
C ALA A 177 -1.06 1.10 -9.25
N PHE A 178 0.06 1.12 -9.96
CA PHE A 178 0.64 -0.08 -10.57
C PHE A 178 1.03 -1.17 -9.54
N PRO A 179 1.46 -0.88 -8.29
CA PRO A 179 1.78 -1.93 -7.32
C PRO A 179 0.57 -2.81 -7.02
N TYR A 180 -0.57 -2.20 -6.65
CA TYR A 180 -1.81 -2.92 -6.39
C TYR A 180 -2.28 -3.70 -7.63
N MET A 181 -2.33 -3.04 -8.79
CA MET A 181 -2.80 -3.66 -10.02
C MET A 181 -1.92 -4.83 -10.47
N SER A 182 -0.60 -4.72 -10.30
CA SER A 182 0.34 -5.81 -10.61
C SER A 182 0.16 -7.00 -9.68
N ALA A 183 0.04 -6.76 -8.36
CA ALA A 183 -0.20 -7.81 -7.38
C ALA A 183 -1.51 -8.56 -7.68
N GLN A 184 -2.60 -7.84 -7.96
CA GLN A 184 -3.88 -8.45 -8.36
C GLN A 184 -3.76 -9.33 -9.62
N GLN A 185 -3.09 -8.86 -10.67
CA GLN A 185 -2.90 -9.62 -11.92
C GLN A 185 -2.00 -10.85 -11.75
N LEU A 186 -1.14 -10.85 -10.73
CA LEU A 186 -0.25 -11.98 -10.40
C LEU A 186 -0.88 -12.93 -9.36
N GLY A 187 -2.05 -12.60 -8.81
CA GLY A 187 -2.63 -13.35 -7.70
C GLY A 187 -1.76 -13.32 -6.45
N ALA A 188 -1.00 -12.23 -6.26
CA ALA A 188 -0.05 -12.04 -5.18
C ALA A 188 -0.62 -11.16 -4.07
N SER A 189 -0.17 -11.38 -2.83
CA SER A 189 -0.25 -10.37 -1.77
C SER A 189 0.91 -9.37 -1.90
N PHE A 190 0.81 -8.21 -1.26
CA PHE A 190 1.89 -7.23 -1.34
C PHE A 190 2.01 -6.36 -0.08
N THR A 191 3.21 -5.82 0.10
CA THR A 191 3.49 -4.69 1.00
C THR A 191 3.98 -3.54 0.15
N GLN A 192 3.46 -2.35 0.40
CA GLN A 192 3.88 -1.13 -0.26
C GLN A 192 4.50 -0.17 0.76
N VAL A 193 5.75 0.24 0.51
CA VAL A 193 6.48 1.25 1.28
C VAL A 193 6.76 2.41 0.33
N SER A 194 5.80 3.30 0.19
CA SER A 194 5.83 4.42 -0.75
C SER A 194 5.37 5.70 -0.07
N TYR A 195 6.07 6.79 -0.37
CA TYR A 195 5.77 8.07 0.27
C TYR A 195 5.97 9.22 -0.71
N SER A 196 4.93 10.03 -0.88
CA SER A 196 4.91 11.12 -1.85
C SER A 196 5.89 12.23 -1.48
N GLY A 197 6.64 12.71 -2.47
CA GLY A 197 7.61 13.79 -2.31
C GLY A 197 8.96 13.35 -1.74
N LEU A 198 9.13 12.09 -1.32
CA LEU A 198 10.36 11.61 -0.70
C LEU A 198 11.19 10.77 -1.66
N GLY A 199 12.52 10.95 -1.61
CA GLY A 199 13.48 10.23 -2.43
C GLY A 199 14.39 9.32 -1.63
N LEU A 200 15.35 8.70 -2.31
CA LEU A 200 16.33 7.83 -1.69
C LEU A 200 17.28 8.59 -0.75
N ILE A 201 17.77 9.73 -1.20
CA ILE A 201 18.72 10.60 -0.48
C ILE A 201 18.29 12.05 -0.41
N ARG A 202 17.40 12.47 -1.33
CA ARG A 202 16.96 13.84 -1.50
C ARG A 202 15.50 13.87 -1.87
N ASN A 203 14.71 14.65 -1.14
CA ASN A 203 13.31 14.82 -1.39
C ASN A 203 13.06 15.89 -2.45
N TRP A 204 11.82 15.97 -2.92
CA TRP A 204 11.43 16.96 -3.92
C TRP A 204 11.83 18.38 -3.51
N GLY A 205 12.61 19.07 -4.36
CA GLY A 205 13.11 20.42 -4.10
C GLY A 205 14.04 20.56 -2.87
N GLY A 206 14.62 19.46 -2.36
CA GLY A 206 15.48 19.47 -1.17
C GLY A 206 14.72 19.60 0.16
N ASN A 207 13.40 19.43 0.15
CA ASN A 207 12.57 19.53 1.34
C ASN A 207 12.85 18.39 2.33
N GLN A 208 12.63 18.63 3.64
CA GLN A 208 12.72 17.63 4.70
C GLN A 208 13.96 16.71 4.62
N PRO A 209 15.18 17.25 4.64
CA PRO A 209 16.41 16.52 4.29
C PRO A 209 16.72 15.32 5.22
N HIS A 210 16.06 15.25 6.38
CA HIS A 210 16.25 14.17 7.37
C HIS A 210 15.27 13.00 7.19
N HIS A 211 14.29 13.11 6.29
CA HIS A 211 13.22 12.13 6.10
C HIS A 211 13.27 11.54 4.68
N THR A 212 14.34 10.82 4.37
CA THR A 212 14.52 10.11 3.09
C THR A 212 14.14 8.64 3.24
N LEU A 213 14.02 7.90 2.13
CA LEU A 213 13.69 6.47 2.12
C LEU A 213 14.50 5.67 3.15
N ARG A 214 15.77 5.98 3.32
CA ARG A 214 16.63 5.31 4.29
C ARG A 214 16.21 5.52 5.74
N SER A 215 15.61 6.65 6.06
CA SER A 215 15.20 6.97 7.43
C SER A 215 13.83 6.37 7.80
N TYR A 216 12.98 6.09 6.83
CA TYR A 216 11.63 5.57 7.08
C TYR A 216 11.40 4.12 6.60
N TYR A 217 12.31 3.55 5.78
CA TYR A 217 12.13 2.21 5.26
C TYR A 217 11.89 1.15 6.35
N ASP A 218 12.57 1.26 7.47
CA ASP A 218 12.45 0.33 8.60
C ASP A 218 11.37 0.74 9.62
N LYS A 219 10.51 1.68 9.29
CA LYS A 219 9.43 2.13 10.18
C LYS A 219 8.11 1.47 9.84
N MET A 220 7.30 1.29 10.90
CA MET A 220 5.95 0.75 10.78
C MET A 220 5.04 1.67 9.95
N SER A 221 5.21 2.99 10.08
CA SER A 221 4.23 3.94 9.58
C SER A 221 4.86 5.23 9.07
N ALA A 222 4.26 6.37 9.37
CA ALA A 222 4.68 7.69 8.91
C ALA A 222 6.15 8.00 9.23
N VAL A 223 6.77 8.75 8.33
CA VAL A 223 8.19 9.12 8.39
C VAL A 223 8.60 9.90 9.65
N PHE A 224 7.64 10.58 10.28
CA PHE A 224 7.89 11.37 11.49
C PHE A 224 7.77 10.57 12.80
N THR A 225 7.48 9.27 12.72
CA THR A 225 7.40 8.39 13.89
C THR A 225 8.61 7.46 13.95
N ASP A 226 9.01 7.07 15.16
CA ASP A 226 10.12 6.13 15.39
C ASP A 226 9.66 4.69 15.64
N ASN A 227 8.37 4.40 15.37
CA ASN A 227 7.83 3.07 15.59
C ASN A 227 8.39 2.08 14.56
N THR A 228 9.09 1.07 15.04
CA THR A 228 9.67 -0.04 14.27
C THR A 228 8.98 -1.38 14.57
N ASP A 229 7.95 -1.38 15.43
CA ASP A 229 7.20 -2.59 15.77
C ASP A 229 6.06 -2.80 14.77
N PHE A 230 6.28 -3.69 13.82
CA PHE A 230 5.30 -4.04 12.79
C PHE A 230 5.49 -5.47 12.31
N GLU A 231 4.40 -6.07 11.86
CA GLU A 231 4.44 -7.32 11.13
C GLU A 231 4.86 -7.06 9.67
N ASP A 232 5.84 -7.82 9.18
CA ASP A 232 6.29 -7.77 7.79
C ASP A 232 6.33 -9.19 7.21
N LYS A 233 5.91 -9.34 5.96
CA LYS A 233 5.95 -10.63 5.27
C LYS A 233 7.24 -10.77 4.49
N PHE A 234 7.81 -11.99 4.45
CA PHE A 234 8.98 -12.27 3.62
C PHE A 234 8.58 -12.24 2.14
N PRO A 235 9.13 -11.32 1.33
CA PRO A 235 8.77 -11.20 -0.08
C PRO A 235 9.45 -12.28 -0.94
N GLN A 236 8.79 -12.69 -2.00
CA GLN A 236 9.36 -13.49 -3.08
C GLN A 236 9.90 -12.62 -4.22
N LEU A 237 9.50 -11.35 -4.28
CA LEU A 237 9.97 -10.35 -5.23
C LEU A 237 10.01 -8.98 -4.57
N ILE A 238 11.04 -8.19 -4.90
CA ILE A 238 11.13 -6.77 -4.50
C ILE A 238 11.11 -5.92 -5.76
N VAL A 239 10.31 -4.86 -5.76
CA VAL A 239 10.22 -3.87 -6.85
C VAL A 239 10.54 -2.51 -6.28
N ILE A 240 11.52 -1.79 -6.88
CA ILE A 240 12.01 -0.47 -6.42
C ILE A 240 11.76 0.55 -7.54
N GLU A 241 10.95 1.56 -7.24
CA GLU A 241 10.64 2.70 -8.11
C GLU A 241 10.93 3.99 -7.34
N VAL A 242 12.14 4.55 -7.46
CA VAL A 242 12.59 5.77 -6.78
C VAL A 242 13.55 6.56 -7.65
N GLY A 243 13.69 7.85 -7.38
CA GLY A 243 14.62 8.74 -8.05
C GLY A 243 13.98 10.02 -8.59
N THR A 244 12.66 10.04 -8.74
CA THR A 244 11.92 11.23 -9.22
C THR A 244 12.21 12.44 -8.36
N ASN A 245 12.14 12.29 -7.05
CA ASN A 245 12.32 13.38 -6.10
C ASN A 245 13.79 13.77 -5.95
N ASP A 246 14.70 12.80 -6.02
CA ASP A 246 16.14 13.03 -5.90
C ASP A 246 16.68 13.98 -6.98
N PHE A 247 16.13 13.86 -8.21
CA PHE A 247 16.57 14.62 -9.38
C PHE A 247 15.55 15.68 -9.83
N SER A 248 14.69 16.15 -8.94
CA SER A 248 13.59 17.08 -9.26
C SER A 248 14.03 18.49 -9.59
N THR A 249 15.10 18.99 -8.96
CA THR A 249 15.62 20.34 -9.12
C THR A 249 17.13 20.38 -8.87
N ASP A 250 17.80 21.50 -9.24
CA ASP A 250 19.15 21.77 -8.76
C ASP A 250 19.20 21.82 -7.22
N PRO A 251 20.31 21.39 -6.61
CA PRO A 251 20.53 21.56 -5.18
C PRO A 251 20.51 23.04 -4.78
N THR A 252 19.96 23.31 -3.61
CA THR A 252 19.97 24.64 -3.00
C THR A 252 21.27 24.85 -2.19
N PRO A 253 21.66 26.09 -1.88
CA PRO A 253 22.86 26.36 -1.03
C PRO A 253 22.78 25.76 0.39
N ALA A 254 21.61 25.36 0.84
CA ALA A 254 21.40 24.73 2.16
C ALA A 254 21.65 23.21 2.13
N GLU A 255 21.76 22.62 0.94
CA GLU A 255 21.99 21.20 0.76
C GLU A 255 23.49 20.86 0.71
N PRO A 256 23.91 19.61 0.98
CA PRO A 256 25.31 19.23 1.01
C PRO A 256 25.97 19.10 -0.38
N TRP A 257 25.18 19.23 -1.45
CA TRP A 257 25.65 19.12 -2.84
C TRP A 257 25.66 20.49 -3.51
N GLN A 258 26.62 20.68 -4.40
CA GLN A 258 26.74 21.92 -5.21
C GLN A 258 26.07 21.75 -6.58
N THR A 259 26.04 20.52 -7.09
CA THR A 259 25.52 20.19 -8.42
C THR A 259 24.62 18.95 -8.37
N ILE A 260 23.74 18.84 -9.36
CA ILE A 260 22.89 17.66 -9.50
C ILE A 260 23.70 16.38 -9.87
N ASP A 261 24.87 16.51 -10.46
CA ASP A 261 25.80 15.40 -10.72
C ASP A 261 26.41 14.84 -9.43
N GLU A 262 26.62 15.68 -8.42
CA GLU A 262 27.00 15.22 -7.07
C GLU A 262 25.86 14.45 -6.41
N VAL A 263 24.62 14.92 -6.54
CA VAL A 263 23.43 14.18 -6.11
C VAL A 263 23.38 12.82 -6.78
N LYS A 264 23.53 12.74 -8.11
CA LYS A 264 23.57 11.48 -8.85
C LYS A 264 24.66 10.54 -8.35
N THR A 265 25.85 11.06 -8.13
CA THR A 265 26.99 10.28 -7.63
C THR A 265 26.70 9.68 -6.26
N GLN A 266 26.11 10.48 -5.35
CA GLN A 266 25.75 10.02 -4.03
C GLN A 266 24.55 9.08 -4.06
N TRP A 267 23.57 9.31 -4.93
CA TRP A 267 22.43 8.44 -5.14
C TRP A 267 22.86 7.01 -5.53
N VAL A 268 23.77 6.88 -6.51
CA VAL A 268 24.31 5.58 -6.93
C VAL A 268 24.99 4.86 -5.76
N LYS A 269 25.85 5.54 -5.00
CA LYS A 269 26.49 4.95 -3.81
C LYS A 269 25.47 4.47 -2.79
N THR A 270 24.43 5.27 -2.56
CA THR A 270 23.39 4.97 -1.57
C THR A 270 22.50 3.83 -2.03
N MET A 271 22.13 3.77 -3.32
CA MET A 271 21.37 2.64 -3.86
C MET A 271 22.13 1.32 -3.72
N VAL A 272 23.45 1.31 -3.96
CA VAL A 272 24.30 0.14 -3.71
C VAL A 272 24.24 -0.29 -2.25
N VAL A 273 24.37 0.64 -1.31
CA VAL A 273 24.28 0.34 0.13
C VAL A 273 22.89 -0.17 0.51
N PHE A 274 21.83 0.47 0.03
CA PHE A 274 20.46 0.10 0.31
C PHE A 274 20.13 -1.30 -0.24
N THR A 275 20.59 -1.60 -1.45
CA THR A 275 20.43 -2.96 -2.01
C THR A 275 21.11 -4.03 -1.17
N LYS A 276 22.30 -3.75 -0.65
CA LYS A 276 22.99 -4.67 0.27
C LYS A 276 22.23 -4.88 1.58
N GLN A 277 21.61 -3.84 2.13
CA GLN A 277 20.75 -3.97 3.30
C GLN A 277 19.54 -4.88 2.99
N LEU A 278 18.90 -4.69 1.82
CA LEU A 278 17.83 -5.58 1.36
C LEU A 278 18.32 -7.02 1.19
N ARG A 279 19.51 -7.24 0.67
CA ARG A 279 20.12 -8.58 0.53
C ARG A 279 20.41 -9.25 1.87
N THR A 280 20.80 -8.48 2.88
CA THR A 280 20.99 -9.00 4.24
C THR A 280 19.67 -9.48 4.84
N ARG A 281 18.59 -8.72 4.62
CA ARG A 281 17.25 -9.05 5.15
C ARG A 281 16.55 -10.12 4.32
N TYR A 282 16.71 -10.09 2.99
CA TYR A 282 16.04 -10.97 2.02
C TYR A 282 17.06 -11.63 1.09
N PRO A 283 17.80 -12.62 1.56
CA PRO A 283 18.81 -13.31 0.75
C PRO A 283 18.19 -13.93 -0.51
N ALA A 284 18.83 -13.71 -1.65
CA ALA A 284 18.48 -14.30 -2.94
C ALA A 284 17.07 -13.95 -3.52
N VAL A 285 16.29 -13.04 -2.91
CA VAL A 285 15.04 -12.57 -3.48
C VAL A 285 15.33 -11.73 -4.74
N PRO A 286 14.67 -11.94 -5.89
CA PRO A 286 14.82 -11.08 -7.06
C PRO A 286 14.48 -9.62 -6.74
N ILE A 287 15.25 -8.67 -7.28
CA ILE A 287 14.99 -7.24 -7.17
C ILE A 287 14.84 -6.66 -8.58
N ILE A 288 13.71 -6.03 -8.85
CA ILE A 288 13.46 -5.26 -10.06
C ILE A 288 13.57 -3.79 -9.71
N TYR A 289 14.45 -3.07 -10.40
CA TYR A 289 14.46 -1.61 -10.42
C TYR A 289 13.59 -1.13 -11.57
N MET A 290 12.76 -0.13 -11.31
CA MET A 290 11.86 0.46 -12.31
C MET A 290 12.24 1.93 -12.59
N PRO A 291 13.39 2.18 -13.26
CA PRO A 291 13.74 3.53 -13.67
C PRO A 291 12.84 4.02 -14.81
N ARG A 292 12.73 5.34 -14.92
CA ARG A 292 11.99 6.01 -15.99
C ARG A 292 12.74 7.22 -16.53
N PRO A 293 12.40 7.70 -17.74
CA PRO A 293 12.83 9.04 -18.17
C PRO A 293 12.30 10.10 -17.20
N ALA A 294 13.08 11.10 -16.88
CA ALA A 294 12.73 12.16 -15.95
C ALA A 294 13.12 13.53 -16.48
N TYR A 295 12.39 14.55 -16.07
CA TYR A 295 12.65 15.95 -16.35
C TYR A 295 12.74 16.72 -15.02
N PRO A 296 13.63 17.72 -14.89
CA PRO A 296 14.55 18.27 -15.89
C PRO A 296 15.81 17.40 -16.12
N TYR A 297 16.12 16.47 -15.21
CA TYR A 297 17.33 15.66 -15.27
C TYR A 297 16.98 14.19 -15.54
N ASN A 298 17.36 13.70 -16.73
CA ASN A 298 17.16 12.30 -17.10
C ASN A 298 18.27 11.41 -16.49
N PHE A 299 18.36 11.39 -15.18
CA PHE A 299 19.43 10.68 -14.46
C PHE A 299 19.02 9.35 -13.86
N ILE A 300 17.72 9.09 -13.69
CA ILE A 300 17.23 7.86 -13.02
C ILE A 300 17.72 6.60 -13.74
N ILE A 301 17.57 6.54 -15.06
CA ILE A 301 17.99 5.37 -15.87
C ILE A 301 19.49 5.13 -15.75
N PRO A 302 20.38 6.09 -16.10
CA PRO A 302 21.82 5.85 -16.04
C PRO A 302 22.35 5.65 -14.63
N ALA A 303 21.77 6.28 -13.60
CA ALA A 303 22.14 6.06 -12.21
C ALA A 303 21.76 4.65 -11.72
N THR A 304 20.59 4.15 -12.11
CA THR A 304 20.17 2.77 -11.81
C THR A 304 21.08 1.75 -12.48
N GLN A 305 21.43 1.97 -13.74
CA GLN A 305 22.35 1.10 -14.49
C GLN A 305 23.73 1.05 -13.83
N ASP A 306 24.27 2.21 -13.42
CA ASP A 306 25.57 2.30 -12.71
C ASP A 306 25.49 1.56 -11.35
N ALA A 307 24.42 1.73 -10.57
CA ALA A 307 24.24 1.03 -9.32
C ALA A 307 24.21 -0.50 -9.50
N ILE A 308 23.45 -1.00 -10.48
CA ILE A 308 23.38 -2.44 -10.81
C ILE A 308 24.75 -2.95 -11.25
N ALA A 309 25.47 -2.24 -12.11
CA ALA A 309 26.81 -2.63 -12.56
C ALA A 309 27.79 -2.76 -11.40
N ARG A 310 27.79 -1.81 -10.45
CA ARG A 310 28.62 -1.87 -9.24
C ARG A 310 28.25 -3.02 -8.30
N LEU A 311 26.99 -3.38 -8.24
CA LEU A 311 26.51 -4.52 -7.45
C LEU A 311 26.95 -5.84 -8.09
N HIS A 312 26.86 -5.98 -9.41
CA HIS A 312 27.35 -7.14 -10.15
C HIS A 312 28.86 -7.35 -9.98
N GLN A 313 29.66 -6.25 -9.97
CA GLN A 313 31.10 -6.30 -9.67
C GLN A 313 31.42 -6.81 -8.25
N GLN A 314 30.43 -6.89 -7.38
CA GLN A 314 30.53 -7.41 -6.01
C GLN A 314 29.78 -8.74 -5.83
N ASP A 315 29.56 -9.47 -6.92
CA ASP A 315 28.89 -10.77 -6.98
C ASP A 315 27.43 -10.76 -6.45
N ILE A 316 26.78 -9.60 -6.42
CA ILE A 316 25.38 -9.49 -6.06
C ILE A 316 24.53 -9.71 -7.32
N SER A 317 23.84 -10.83 -7.37
CA SER A 317 23.04 -11.29 -8.52
C SER A 317 21.52 -11.10 -8.31
N LYS A 318 20.72 -11.56 -9.28
CA LYS A 318 19.24 -11.46 -9.30
C LYS A 318 18.75 -10.01 -9.20
N LEU A 319 19.43 -9.12 -9.90
CA LEU A 319 19.08 -7.72 -10.07
C LEU A 319 18.61 -7.50 -11.50
N TYR A 320 17.44 -6.93 -11.67
CA TYR A 320 16.80 -6.71 -12.95
C TYR A 320 16.46 -5.23 -13.10
N SER A 321 16.43 -4.74 -14.33
CA SER A 321 15.95 -3.39 -14.64
C SER A 321 14.81 -3.47 -15.63
N HIS A 322 13.68 -2.88 -15.28
CA HIS A 322 12.50 -2.74 -16.13
C HIS A 322 12.15 -1.27 -16.26
N THR A 323 12.62 -0.63 -17.32
CA THR A 323 12.30 0.78 -17.60
C THR A 323 10.85 0.92 -18.02
N PHE A 324 10.13 1.86 -17.42
CA PHE A 324 8.81 2.25 -17.89
C PHE A 324 8.80 3.69 -18.39
N ASP A 325 7.89 4.00 -19.28
CA ASP A 325 7.62 5.33 -19.79
C ASP A 325 6.11 5.58 -19.73
N SER A 326 5.73 6.79 -19.35
CA SER A 326 4.33 7.19 -19.19
C SER A 326 4.18 8.68 -19.52
N PRO A 327 3.09 9.09 -20.20
CA PRO A 327 2.81 10.51 -20.51
C PRO A 327 2.65 11.40 -19.28
N LEU A 328 2.30 10.82 -18.11
CA LEU A 328 2.10 11.53 -16.84
C LEU A 328 1.02 12.62 -16.97
N GLU A 329 -0.18 12.22 -17.35
CA GLU A 329 -1.30 13.12 -17.65
C GLU A 329 -2.16 13.45 -16.42
N GLY A 330 -1.93 12.79 -15.29
CA GLY A 330 -2.62 13.07 -14.02
C GLY A 330 -2.03 14.23 -13.23
N CYS A 331 -2.59 14.48 -12.05
CA CYS A 331 -2.23 15.58 -11.16
C CYS A 331 -0.71 15.76 -11.03
N VAL A 332 -0.25 17.00 -11.24
CA VAL A 332 1.15 17.40 -11.00
C VAL A 332 2.14 16.44 -11.71
N TRP A 333 1.83 16.06 -12.95
CA TRP A 333 2.68 15.17 -13.77
C TRP A 333 2.87 13.78 -13.14
N HIS A 334 1.80 13.20 -12.60
CA HIS A 334 1.75 11.81 -12.15
C HIS A 334 0.94 10.95 -13.12
N PRO A 335 1.10 9.61 -13.09
CA PRO A 335 0.30 8.74 -13.94
C PRO A 335 -1.18 8.75 -13.54
N THR A 336 -2.07 8.78 -14.52
CA THR A 336 -3.51 8.49 -14.36
C THR A 336 -3.73 7.00 -14.05
N ALA A 337 -4.94 6.63 -13.64
CA ALA A 337 -5.28 5.22 -13.42
C ALA A 337 -5.10 4.36 -14.68
N SER A 338 -5.32 4.91 -15.87
CA SER A 338 -5.09 4.22 -17.16
C SER A 338 -3.60 3.99 -17.39
N GLU A 339 -2.77 4.99 -17.15
CA GLU A 339 -1.32 4.89 -17.30
C GLU A 339 -0.73 3.91 -16.28
N HIS A 340 -1.22 3.91 -15.03
CA HIS A 340 -0.86 2.92 -14.03
C HIS A 340 -1.21 1.49 -14.45
N LYS A 341 -2.34 1.31 -15.11
CA LYS A 341 -2.73 0.00 -15.65
C LYS A 341 -1.72 -0.46 -16.72
N ASP A 342 -1.32 0.42 -17.63
CA ASP A 342 -0.32 0.09 -18.66
C ASP A 342 1.05 -0.25 -18.05
N ILE A 343 1.47 0.50 -17.02
CA ILE A 343 2.70 0.22 -16.25
C ILE A 343 2.60 -1.17 -15.60
N ALA A 344 1.47 -1.47 -14.96
CA ALA A 344 1.25 -2.76 -14.29
C ALA A 344 1.27 -3.94 -15.28
N GLU A 345 0.61 -3.82 -16.44
CA GLU A 345 0.57 -4.87 -17.46
C GLU A 345 1.96 -5.17 -18.02
N LYS A 346 2.78 -4.12 -18.26
CA LYS A 346 4.16 -4.26 -18.72
C LYS A 346 5.04 -4.90 -17.63
N LEU A 347 4.90 -4.50 -16.36
CA LEU A 347 5.63 -5.10 -15.25
C LEU A 347 5.27 -6.57 -15.07
N VAL A 348 3.98 -6.92 -15.08
CA VAL A 348 3.50 -8.31 -14.99
C VAL A 348 4.04 -9.17 -16.14
N THR A 349 4.04 -8.63 -17.35
CA THR A 349 4.61 -9.31 -18.53
C THR A 349 6.10 -9.56 -18.31
N PHE A 350 6.86 -8.58 -17.85
CA PHE A 350 8.28 -8.70 -17.54
C PHE A 350 8.56 -9.77 -16.46
N ILE A 351 7.81 -9.74 -15.36
CA ILE A 351 7.93 -10.71 -14.26
C ILE A 351 7.74 -12.15 -14.79
N LYS A 352 6.70 -12.36 -15.59
CA LYS A 352 6.40 -13.68 -16.19
C LYS A 352 7.47 -14.13 -17.19
N GLN A 353 7.95 -13.24 -18.05
CA GLN A 353 9.01 -13.54 -19.03
C GLN A 353 10.34 -13.91 -18.35
N GLN A 354 10.66 -13.28 -17.21
CA GLN A 354 11.87 -13.55 -16.45
C GLN A 354 11.71 -14.67 -15.42
N THR A 355 10.50 -15.23 -15.26
CA THR A 355 10.17 -16.29 -14.29
C THR A 355 10.62 -15.91 -12.87
N LEU A 356 10.18 -14.73 -12.40
CA LEU A 356 10.62 -14.17 -11.11
C LEU A 356 9.71 -14.53 -9.93
N LEU A 357 8.52 -15.06 -10.20
CA LEU A 357 7.54 -15.57 -9.25
C LEU A 357 7.02 -16.95 -9.67
#